data_e607cdd4c222e69a0e0850c61d3562ce
#
_entry.id   e607cdd4c222e69a0e0850c61d3562ce
#
_cell.length_a   1.000
_cell.length_b   1.000
_cell.length_c   1.000
_cell.angle_alpha   90.00
_cell.angle_beta   90.00
_cell.angle_gamma   90.00
#
_symmetry.space_group_name_H-M   'P 1'
#
loop_
_entity.id
_entity.type
_entity.pdbx_description
1 polymer ?
#
loop_
_entity_poly.entity_id
_entity_poly.type
_entity_poly.pdbx_seq_one_letter_code
_entity_poly.pdbx_strand_id
1 'polypeptide(L)'
;TGILEAEQINILGSVTNDSAEYGIVRMVVSEPDKAAQALEKEGYLCKLTDVTGVEVADEIGNLHHLLQALSESNINVDYVYLSFNRNSGKPILIFHTDDITEVEACLTTKGFTVVQEGRF
;
A
#
# COMPACT_ATOMS: atom_id res chain seq x y z
N THR A 1 -10.99 2.28 -13.69
CA THR A 1 -9.74 2.82 -14.27
C THR A 1 -9.97 4.00 -15.19
N GLY A 2 -11.02 3.97 -16.01
CA GLY A 2 -11.32 5.07 -16.94
C GLY A 2 -11.57 6.41 -16.25
N ILE A 3 -12.19 6.42 -15.08
CA ILE A 3 -12.43 7.63 -14.31
C ILE A 3 -11.10 8.25 -13.87
N LEU A 4 -10.18 7.43 -13.39
CA LEU A 4 -8.86 7.88 -12.94
C LEU A 4 -8.00 8.36 -14.10
N GLU A 5 -8.08 7.69 -15.24
CA GLU A 5 -7.42 8.12 -16.46
C GLU A 5 -7.88 9.52 -16.90
N ALA A 6 -9.20 9.76 -16.87
CA ALA A 6 -9.76 11.04 -17.23
C ALA A 6 -9.27 12.18 -16.33
N GLU A 7 -9.00 11.89 -15.07
CA GLU A 7 -8.45 12.84 -14.10
C GLU A 7 -6.92 12.87 -14.07
N GLN A 8 -6.27 12.11 -14.96
CA GLN A 8 -4.82 11.99 -15.05
C GLN A 8 -4.18 11.49 -13.75
N ILE A 9 -4.86 10.56 -13.08
CA ILE A 9 -4.41 9.93 -11.85
C ILE A 9 -3.78 8.59 -12.17
N ASN A 10 -2.60 8.36 -11.66
CA ASN A 10 -1.83 7.15 -11.89
C ASN A 10 -2.09 6.12 -10.79
N ILE A 11 -2.31 4.88 -11.18
CA ILE A 11 -2.43 3.76 -10.23
C ILE A 11 -1.04 3.19 -10.02
N LEU A 12 -0.57 3.26 -8.78
CA LEU A 12 0.79 2.84 -8.41
C LEU A 12 0.84 1.39 -7.94
N GLY A 13 -0.26 0.88 -7.47
CA GLY A 13 -0.40 -0.50 -7.05
C GLY A 13 -1.85 -0.79 -6.73
N SER A 14 -2.27 -2.04 -6.90
CA SER A 14 -3.66 -2.41 -6.61
C SER A 14 -3.78 -3.90 -6.27
N VAL A 15 -4.82 -4.21 -5.51
CA VAL A 15 -5.24 -5.59 -5.26
C VAL A 15 -6.77 -5.62 -5.23
N THR A 16 -7.32 -6.66 -5.81
CA THR A 16 -8.77 -6.84 -5.84
C THR A 16 -9.12 -8.09 -5.02
N ASN A 17 -9.99 -7.89 -4.04
CA ASN A 17 -10.59 -8.98 -3.29
C ASN A 17 -12.03 -9.12 -3.73
N ASP A 18 -12.39 -10.33 -4.14
CA ASP A 18 -13.73 -10.64 -4.60
C ASP A 18 -14.40 -11.57 -3.59
N SER A 19 -15.60 -11.20 -3.15
CA SER A 19 -16.41 -12.03 -2.28
C SER A 19 -17.75 -12.31 -2.94
N ALA A 20 -18.51 -13.25 -2.37
CA ALA A 20 -19.81 -13.64 -2.92
C ALA A 20 -20.83 -12.49 -2.94
N GLU A 21 -20.66 -11.47 -2.11
CA GLU A 21 -21.59 -10.36 -1.96
C GLU A 21 -21.10 -9.05 -2.57
N TYR A 22 -19.79 -8.79 -2.53
CA TYR A 22 -19.20 -7.55 -3.04
C TYR A 22 -17.73 -7.72 -3.32
N GLY A 23 -17.21 -6.90 -4.21
CA GLY A 23 -15.78 -6.82 -4.50
C GLY A 23 -15.17 -5.58 -3.86
N ILE A 24 -13.94 -5.69 -3.39
CA ILE A 24 -13.18 -4.57 -2.86
C ILE A 24 -11.91 -4.43 -3.68
N VAL A 25 -11.67 -3.21 -4.17
CA VAL A 25 -10.41 -2.86 -4.83
C VAL A 25 -9.64 -1.91 -3.92
N ARG A 26 -8.44 -2.31 -3.54
CA ARG A 26 -7.50 -1.46 -2.80
C ARG A 26 -6.44 -0.98 -3.76
N MET A 27 -6.15 0.31 -3.74
CA MET A 27 -5.14 0.86 -4.64
C MET A 27 -4.39 2.02 -4.01
N VAL A 28 -3.15 2.17 -4.42
CA VAL A 28 -2.34 3.35 -4.14
C VAL A 28 -2.31 4.15 -5.42
N VAL A 29 -2.64 5.43 -5.33
CA VAL A 29 -2.72 6.32 -6.49
C VAL A 29 -1.88 7.56 -6.26
N SER A 30 -1.55 8.26 -7.34
CA SER A 30 -0.71 9.46 -7.28
C SER A 30 -1.38 10.64 -6.55
N GLU A 31 -2.70 10.73 -6.60
CA GLU A 31 -3.46 11.80 -5.95
C GLU A 31 -4.70 11.22 -5.27
N PRO A 32 -4.56 10.72 -4.02
CA PRO A 32 -5.64 9.98 -3.34
C PRO A 32 -6.92 10.78 -3.12
N ASP A 33 -6.82 12.02 -2.69
CA ASP A 33 -8.00 12.86 -2.41
C ASP A 33 -8.78 13.15 -3.69
N LYS A 34 -8.09 13.48 -4.75
CA LYS A 34 -8.70 13.74 -6.05
C LYS A 34 -9.34 12.47 -6.62
N ALA A 35 -8.68 11.32 -6.45
CA ALA A 35 -9.22 10.04 -6.88
C ALA A 35 -10.50 9.68 -6.14
N ALA A 36 -10.53 9.84 -4.82
CA ALA A 36 -11.72 9.59 -4.02
C ALA A 36 -12.88 10.47 -4.44
N GLN A 37 -12.64 11.76 -4.65
CA GLN A 37 -13.67 12.69 -5.09
C GLN A 37 -14.23 12.31 -6.48
N ALA A 38 -13.36 11.96 -7.41
CA ALA A 38 -13.77 11.58 -8.77
C ALA A 38 -14.61 10.30 -8.76
N LEU A 39 -14.22 9.31 -7.97
CA LEU A 39 -14.94 8.05 -7.86
C LEU A 39 -16.28 8.22 -7.15
N GLU A 40 -16.33 8.97 -6.07
CA GLU A 40 -17.58 9.25 -5.34
C GLU A 40 -18.59 9.97 -6.21
N LYS A 41 -18.12 10.90 -7.04
CA LYS A 41 -18.98 11.63 -7.99
C LYS A 41 -19.68 10.68 -8.97
N GLU A 42 -19.03 9.56 -9.30
CA GLU A 42 -19.59 8.54 -10.20
C GLU A 42 -20.36 7.45 -9.45
N GLY A 43 -20.58 7.61 -8.15
CA GLY A 43 -21.41 6.71 -7.36
C GLY A 43 -20.69 5.58 -6.67
N TYR A 44 -19.35 5.55 -6.68
CA TYR A 44 -18.59 4.53 -5.98
C TYR A 44 -18.41 4.89 -4.51
N LEU A 45 -18.44 3.87 -3.65
CA LEU A 45 -18.13 4.03 -2.25
C LEU A 45 -16.60 3.94 -2.08
N CYS A 46 -16.00 5.00 -1.53
CA CYS A 46 -14.56 5.10 -1.36
C CYS A 46 -14.20 5.40 0.08
N LYS A 47 -13.07 4.87 0.51
CA LYS A 47 -12.48 5.18 1.81
C LYS A 47 -10.99 5.39 1.63
N LEU A 48 -10.48 6.48 2.19
CA LEU A 48 -9.05 6.72 2.28
C LEU A 48 -8.52 6.04 3.54
N THR A 49 -7.46 5.26 3.39
CA THR A 49 -6.85 4.54 4.49
C THR A 49 -5.34 4.72 4.42
N ASP A 50 -4.73 5.04 5.55
CA ASP A 50 -3.28 5.13 5.62
C ASP A 50 -2.67 3.74 5.60
N VAL A 51 -1.60 3.58 4.85
CA VAL A 51 -0.89 2.31 4.73
C VAL A 51 0.60 2.52 4.94
N THR A 52 1.30 1.43 5.26
CA THR A 52 2.75 1.42 5.37
C THR A 52 3.33 0.80 4.10
N GLY A 53 4.31 1.46 3.50
CA GLY A 53 5.07 0.93 2.39
C GLY A 53 6.51 0.69 2.80
N VAL A 54 7.01 -0.50 2.55
CA VAL A 54 8.40 -0.87 2.85
C VAL A 54 9.09 -1.31 1.58
N GLU A 55 10.19 -0.66 1.26
CA GLU A 55 11.01 -1.03 0.12
C GLU A 55 11.79 -2.30 0.45
N VAL A 56 11.66 -3.32 -0.39
CA VAL A 56 12.30 -4.62 -0.19
C VAL A 56 13.28 -4.85 -1.33
N ALA A 57 14.54 -5.12 -1.02
CA ALA A 57 15.51 -5.48 -2.05
C ALA A 57 15.07 -6.79 -2.73
N ASP A 58 15.22 -6.84 -4.04
CA ASP A 58 14.82 -8.01 -4.84
C ASP A 58 15.86 -9.13 -4.71
N GLU A 59 15.96 -9.67 -3.51
CA GLU A 59 16.84 -10.77 -3.16
C GLU A 59 16.07 -11.88 -2.48
N ILE A 60 16.53 -13.10 -2.63
CA ILE A 60 15.90 -14.27 -2.02
C ILE A 60 15.87 -14.10 -0.50
N GLY A 61 14.68 -14.27 0.09
CA GLY A 61 14.50 -14.26 1.53
C GLY A 61 14.18 -12.90 2.15
N ASN A 62 14.30 -11.79 1.42
CA ASN A 62 14.02 -10.47 1.98
C ASN A 62 12.57 -10.26 2.37
N LEU A 63 11.63 -10.77 1.56
CA LEU A 63 10.21 -10.72 1.92
C LEU A 63 9.96 -11.53 3.20
N HIS A 64 10.58 -12.70 3.31
CA HIS A 64 10.48 -13.53 4.51
C HIS A 64 11.00 -12.80 5.74
N HIS A 65 12.14 -12.12 5.63
CA HIS A 65 12.72 -11.35 6.74
C HIS A 65 11.78 -10.24 7.21
N LEU A 66 11.12 -9.55 6.28
CA LEU A 66 10.16 -8.52 6.62
C LEU A 66 8.94 -9.12 7.34
N LEU A 67 8.34 -10.18 6.79
CA LEU A 67 7.19 -10.83 7.39
C LEU A 67 7.53 -11.41 8.78
N GLN A 68 8.74 -11.96 8.92
CA GLN A 68 9.22 -12.46 10.21
C GLN A 68 9.35 -11.33 11.24
N ALA A 69 9.89 -10.17 10.83
CA ALA A 69 10.02 -9.01 11.71
C ALA A 69 8.65 -8.52 12.19
N LEU A 70 7.66 -8.49 11.32
CA LEU A 70 6.29 -8.12 11.67
C LEU A 70 5.70 -9.12 12.68
N SER A 71 5.88 -10.41 12.44
CA SER A 71 5.40 -11.47 13.32
C SER A 71 6.04 -11.41 14.72
N GLU A 72 7.35 -11.24 14.77
CA GLU A 72 8.09 -11.17 16.05
C GLU A 72 7.73 -9.94 16.87
N SER A 73 7.30 -8.86 16.21
CA SER A 73 6.88 -7.63 16.87
C SER A 73 5.40 -7.61 17.23
N ASN A 74 4.69 -8.72 17.06
CA ASN A 74 3.25 -8.85 17.30
C ASN A 74 2.41 -7.85 16.52
N ILE A 75 2.83 -7.54 15.29
CA ILE A 75 2.12 -6.64 14.40
C ILE A 75 1.13 -7.45 13.57
N ASN A 76 -0.15 -7.10 13.68
CA ASN A 76 -1.20 -7.71 12.87
C ASN A 76 -1.34 -6.96 11.56
N VAL A 77 -1.29 -7.70 10.46
CA VAL A 77 -1.43 -7.16 9.10
C VAL A 77 -2.77 -7.57 8.56
N ASP A 78 -3.61 -6.59 8.21
CA ASP A 78 -4.96 -6.84 7.67
C ASP A 78 -4.92 -7.31 6.22
N TYR A 79 -4.03 -6.72 5.42
CA TYR A 79 -3.83 -7.09 4.03
C TYR A 79 -2.46 -6.63 3.56
N VAL A 80 -2.00 -7.22 2.47
CA VAL A 80 -0.70 -6.92 1.89
C VAL A 80 -0.76 -7.04 0.37
N TYR A 81 -0.07 -6.15 -0.33
CA TYR A 81 0.11 -6.24 -1.78
C TYR A 81 1.40 -5.54 -2.19
N LEU A 82 1.81 -5.78 -3.44
CA LEU A 82 3.07 -5.25 -3.97
C LEU A 82 2.86 -4.07 -4.91
N SER A 83 3.77 -3.13 -4.83
CA SER A 83 3.95 -2.05 -5.79
C SER A 83 5.45 -1.97 -6.11
N PHE A 84 5.84 -0.98 -6.89
CA PHE A 84 7.24 -0.76 -7.25
C PHE A 84 7.57 0.72 -7.13
N ASN A 85 8.76 1.00 -6.57
CA ASN A 85 9.29 2.35 -6.55
C ASN A 85 9.65 2.76 -7.98
N ARG A 86 9.13 3.87 -8.44
CA ARG A 86 9.32 4.33 -9.81
C ARG A 86 10.73 4.79 -10.11
N ASN A 87 11.42 5.29 -9.10
CA ASN A 87 12.78 5.80 -9.26
C ASN A 87 13.82 4.69 -9.18
N SER A 88 13.69 3.78 -8.22
CA SER A 88 14.65 2.71 -7.98
C SER A 88 14.29 1.39 -8.67
N GLY A 89 13.02 1.20 -9.02
CA GLY A 89 12.51 -0.06 -9.55
C GLY A 89 12.38 -1.16 -8.49
N LYS A 90 12.70 -0.88 -7.24
CA LYS A 90 12.62 -1.87 -6.17
C LYS A 90 11.18 -2.15 -5.76
N PRO A 91 10.87 -3.40 -5.40
CA PRO A 91 9.54 -3.74 -4.88
C PRO A 91 9.23 -2.98 -3.60
N ILE A 92 7.98 -2.56 -3.45
CA ILE A 92 7.45 -1.97 -2.23
C ILE A 92 6.34 -2.88 -1.74
N LEU A 93 6.47 -3.38 -0.52
CA LEU A 93 5.40 -4.11 0.15
C LEU A 93 4.50 -3.10 0.84
N ILE A 94 3.23 -3.11 0.47
CA ILE A 94 2.22 -2.22 1.04
C ILE A 94 1.31 -3.05 1.94
N PHE A 95 1.13 -2.58 3.17
CA PHE A 95 0.27 -3.30 4.12
C PHE A 95 -0.41 -2.33 5.09
N HIS A 96 -1.50 -2.78 5.67
CA HIS A 96 -2.28 -2.03 6.65
C HIS A 96 -2.17 -2.64 8.04
N THR A 97 -1.96 -1.78 9.03
CA THR A 97 -1.93 -2.14 10.44
C THR A 97 -2.67 -1.08 11.25
N ASP A 98 -2.99 -1.39 12.49
CA ASP A 98 -3.75 -0.46 13.34
C ASP A 98 -2.94 0.76 13.80
N ASP A 99 -1.67 0.58 14.12
CA ASP A 99 -0.81 1.67 14.59
C ASP A 99 0.37 1.87 13.64
N ILE A 100 0.15 2.72 12.63
CA ILE A 100 1.13 2.96 11.57
C ILE A 100 2.41 3.61 12.11
N THR A 101 2.29 4.57 13.01
CA THR A 101 3.45 5.27 13.57
C THR A 101 4.38 4.33 14.32
N GLU A 102 3.82 3.46 15.17
CA GLU A 102 4.58 2.47 15.91
C GLU A 102 5.24 1.44 14.98
N VAL A 103 4.50 0.99 13.98
CA VAL A 103 5.00 0.01 13.00
C VAL A 103 6.16 0.60 12.19
N GLU A 104 6.03 1.83 11.71
CA GLU A 104 7.09 2.49 10.96
C GLU A 104 8.36 2.67 11.80
N ALA A 105 8.20 3.08 13.06
CA ALA A 105 9.33 3.22 13.97
C ALA A 105 10.01 1.87 14.23
N CYS A 106 9.24 0.83 14.43
CA CYS A 106 9.75 -0.53 14.64
C CYS A 106 10.56 -1.03 13.44
N LEU A 107 10.01 -0.88 12.24
CA LEU A 107 10.66 -1.35 11.01
C LEU A 107 11.92 -0.55 10.69
N THR A 108 11.89 0.75 10.91
CA THR A 108 13.05 1.62 10.71
C THR A 108 14.18 1.21 11.66
N THR A 109 13.85 0.93 12.92
CA THR A 109 14.82 0.46 13.91
C THR A 109 15.45 -0.87 13.50
N LYS A 110 14.70 -1.75 12.84
CA LYS A 110 15.19 -3.05 12.36
C LYS A 110 15.94 -2.96 11.03
N GLY A 111 16.12 -1.77 10.48
CA GLY A 111 16.88 -1.54 9.26
C GLY A 111 16.10 -1.58 7.96
N PHE A 112 14.78 -1.64 8.02
CA PHE A 112 13.94 -1.59 6.81
C PHE A 112 13.76 -0.15 6.34
N THR A 113 13.61 0.02 5.03
CA THR A 113 13.38 1.33 4.42
C THR A 113 11.88 1.56 4.25
N VAL A 114 11.32 2.43 5.11
CA VAL A 114 9.91 2.81 5.03
C VAL A 114 9.76 3.92 3.99
N VAL A 115 8.82 3.74 3.06
CA VAL A 115 8.58 4.69 1.98
C VAL A 115 7.73 5.85 2.51
N GLN A 116 8.22 7.06 2.31
CA GLN A 116 7.53 8.27 2.74
C GLN A 116 6.32 8.57 1.84
N GLU A 117 5.34 9.29 2.38
CA GLU A 117 4.19 9.75 1.62
C GLU A 117 4.64 10.49 0.36
N GLY A 118 4.02 10.17 -0.77
CA GLY A 118 4.35 10.78 -2.05
C GLY A 118 5.56 10.18 -2.77
N ARG A 119 6.19 9.15 -2.20
CA ARG A 119 7.38 8.50 -2.78
C ARG A 119 7.12 7.12 -3.38
N PHE A 120 5.87 6.72 -3.42
CA PHE A 120 5.47 5.45 -4.04
C PHE A 120 5.71 5.43 -5.54
#